data_349945dfcbd5828fec8092304451c67d
#
_entry.id   349945dfcbd5828fec8092304451c67d
#
_cell.length_a   1.000
_cell.length_b   1.000
_cell.length_c   1.000
_cell.angle_alpha   90.00
_cell.angle_beta   90.00
_cell.angle_gamma   90.00
#
_symmetry.space_group_name_H-M   'P 1'
#
loop_
_entity.id
_entity.type
_entity.pdbx_description
1 polymer ?
#
loop_
_entity_poly.entity_id
_entity_poly.type
_entity_poly.pdbx_seq_one_letter_code
_entity_poly.pdbx_strand_id
1 'polypeptide(L)'
;RRQRQMCIRDRLRERRSGKMFTTGEGFSNIVGTYITQRLSICGFMAFNNVHFYDYMLFQEAHRGAVNDEAAVMFAVSQSGETEPVLNDVRHAKQHGHKIVAFTRRGDSKLAQLSDLVFVLDGTKQTLAGSLPNPFFGHVILVFEDLMARYFERKESV
;
A
#
# COMPACT_ATOMS: atom_id res chain seq x y z
N ARG A 1 1.74 -30.97 -16.02
CA ARG A 1 2.30 -29.97 -15.09
C ARG A 1 2.42 -28.56 -15.68
N ARG A 2 2.97 -28.40 -16.89
CA ARG A 2 3.08 -27.08 -17.57
C ARG A 2 1.74 -26.40 -17.84
N GLN A 3 0.73 -27.13 -18.29
CA GLN A 3 -0.62 -26.60 -18.55
C GLN A 3 -1.34 -26.13 -17.25
N ARG A 4 -1.18 -26.82 -16.13
CA ARG A 4 -1.71 -26.39 -14.83
C ARG A 4 -1.04 -25.11 -14.32
N GLN A 5 0.28 -24.97 -14.49
CA GLN A 5 1.01 -23.76 -14.10
C GLN A 5 0.65 -22.55 -14.97
N MET A 6 0.39 -22.74 -16.27
CA MET A 6 -0.10 -21.68 -17.15
C MET A 6 -1.51 -21.22 -16.76
N CYS A 7 -2.44 -22.15 -16.49
CA CYS A 7 -3.78 -21.81 -16.02
C CYS A 7 -3.80 -21.03 -14.70
N ILE A 8 -2.88 -21.34 -13.76
CA ILE A 8 -2.74 -20.62 -12.49
C ILE A 8 -2.18 -19.22 -12.74
N ARG A 9 -1.18 -19.08 -13.61
CA ARG A 9 -0.63 -17.77 -14.00
C ARG A 9 -1.66 -16.88 -14.69
N ASP A 10 -2.45 -17.42 -15.60
CA ASP A 10 -3.47 -16.66 -16.35
C ASP A 10 -4.62 -16.23 -15.43
N ARG A 11 -5.10 -17.08 -14.52
CA ARG A 11 -6.07 -16.70 -13.49
C ARG A 11 -5.57 -15.68 -12.49
N LEU A 12 -4.27 -15.71 -12.17
CA LEU A 12 -3.64 -14.70 -11.34
C LEU A 12 -3.49 -13.36 -12.08
N ARG A 13 -3.26 -13.37 -13.40
CA ARG A 13 -3.24 -12.17 -14.23
C ARG A 13 -4.62 -11.51 -14.36
N GLU A 14 -5.67 -12.24 -14.63
CA GLU A 14 -7.03 -11.71 -14.77
C GLU A 14 -7.57 -11.06 -13.47
N ARG A 15 -7.10 -11.50 -12.30
CA ARG A 15 -7.52 -10.96 -10.99
C ARG A 15 -6.61 -9.85 -10.45
N ARG A 16 -5.53 -9.51 -11.14
CA ARG A 16 -4.58 -8.45 -10.77
C ARG A 16 -4.74 -7.17 -11.57
N SER A 17 -5.96 -6.89 -12.01
CA SER A 17 -6.27 -5.69 -12.80
C SER A 17 -6.28 -4.40 -12.01
N GLY A 18 -6.17 -4.45 -10.68
CA GLY A 18 -6.15 -3.28 -9.81
C GLY A 18 -4.77 -2.64 -9.71
N LYS A 19 -4.76 -1.31 -9.67
CA LYS A 19 -3.57 -0.51 -9.37
C LYS A 19 -3.30 -0.51 -7.88
N MET A 20 -2.03 -0.59 -7.49
CA MET A 20 -1.58 -0.50 -6.11
C MET A 20 -0.69 0.73 -5.96
N PHE A 21 -0.98 1.55 -4.97
CA PHE A 21 -0.21 2.74 -4.65
C PHE A 21 0.37 2.62 -3.26
N THR A 22 1.54 3.20 -3.05
CA THR A 22 2.14 3.34 -1.73
C THR A 22 2.53 4.77 -1.48
N THR A 23 2.38 5.25 -0.26
CA THR A 23 2.82 6.58 0.16
C THR A 23 3.45 6.54 1.54
N GLY A 24 4.48 7.33 1.74
CA GLY A 24 5.21 7.47 2.99
C GLY A 24 6.32 8.51 2.86
N GLU A 25 6.81 9.01 3.99
CA GLU A 25 7.91 9.97 4.06
C GLU A 25 9.05 9.43 4.91
N GLY A 26 10.29 9.75 4.54
CA GLY A 26 11.47 9.31 5.27
C GLY A 26 11.59 7.78 5.33
N PHE A 27 11.74 7.21 6.52
CA PHE A 27 11.78 5.76 6.71
C PHE A 27 10.50 5.06 6.28
N SER A 28 9.35 5.72 6.40
CA SER A 28 8.08 5.21 5.88
C SER A 28 8.10 5.08 4.36
N ASN A 29 8.83 5.93 3.65
CA ASN A 29 9.03 5.80 2.21
C ASN A 29 9.90 4.58 1.84
N ILE A 30 10.92 4.27 2.64
CA ILE A 30 11.73 3.06 2.44
C ILE A 30 10.87 1.81 2.54
N VAL A 31 9.99 1.75 3.54
CA VAL A 31 9.01 0.67 3.70
C VAL A 31 8.01 0.66 2.54
N GLY A 32 7.52 1.81 2.12
CA GLY A 32 6.66 1.95 0.94
C GLY A 32 7.30 1.43 -0.33
N THR A 33 8.59 1.68 -0.52
CA THR A 33 9.37 1.13 -1.64
C THR A 33 9.45 -0.40 -1.57
N TYR A 34 9.70 -0.95 -0.39
CA TYR A 34 9.66 -2.39 -0.17
C TYR A 34 8.31 -2.99 -0.58
N ILE A 35 7.23 -2.43 -0.10
CA ILE A 35 5.85 -2.87 -0.42
C ILE A 35 5.62 -2.82 -1.93
N THR A 36 6.00 -1.72 -2.58
CA THR A 36 5.85 -1.54 -4.03
C THR A 36 6.59 -2.61 -4.82
N GLN A 37 7.83 -2.89 -4.48
CA GLN A 37 8.62 -3.92 -5.14
C GLN A 37 8.04 -5.32 -4.93
N ARG A 38 7.59 -5.63 -3.72
CA ARG A 38 6.92 -6.91 -3.42
C ARG A 38 5.65 -7.08 -4.25
N LEU A 39 4.80 -6.06 -4.30
CA LEU A 39 3.59 -6.07 -5.12
C LEU A 39 3.90 -6.26 -6.62
N SER A 40 4.93 -5.58 -7.13
CA SER A 40 5.35 -5.72 -8.53
C SER A 40 5.84 -7.15 -8.84
N ILE A 41 6.65 -7.74 -7.96
CA ILE A 41 7.11 -9.14 -8.10
C ILE A 41 5.92 -10.10 -8.08
N CYS A 42 4.91 -9.81 -7.28
CA CYS A 42 3.67 -10.58 -7.21
C CYS A 42 2.74 -10.36 -8.43
N GLY A 43 3.11 -9.47 -9.35
CA GLY A 43 2.40 -9.21 -10.61
C GLY A 43 1.34 -8.12 -10.53
N PHE A 44 1.31 -7.31 -9.49
CA PHE A 44 0.47 -6.12 -9.42
C PHE A 44 1.13 -4.94 -10.13
N MET A 45 0.31 -4.03 -10.66
CA MET A 45 0.77 -2.74 -11.16
C MET A 45 0.90 -1.81 -9.95
N ALA A 46 2.12 -1.57 -9.49
CA ALA A 46 2.40 -0.88 -8.23
C ALA A 46 3.26 0.38 -8.43
N PHE A 47 2.91 1.44 -7.73
CA PHE A 47 3.53 2.77 -7.80
C PHE A 47 3.77 3.33 -6.40
N ASN A 48 4.96 3.92 -6.21
CA ASN A 48 5.35 4.52 -4.92
C ASN A 48 5.40 6.04 -5.03
N ASN A 49 4.87 6.72 -4.02
CA ASN A 49 4.90 8.18 -3.87
C ASN A 49 4.46 8.94 -5.13
N VAL A 50 3.34 8.54 -5.70
CA VAL A 50 2.69 9.29 -6.77
C VAL A 50 1.97 10.48 -6.14
N HIS A 51 2.54 11.66 -6.28
CA HIS A 51 1.93 12.89 -5.78
C HIS A 51 0.79 13.37 -6.67
N PHE A 52 -0.05 14.25 -6.13
CA PHE A 52 -1.31 14.65 -6.79
C PHE A 52 -1.17 15.04 -8.26
N TYR A 53 -0.16 15.83 -8.62
CA TYR A 53 0.04 16.25 -10.00
C TYR A 53 0.37 15.06 -10.91
N ASP A 54 1.31 14.25 -10.51
CA ASP A 54 1.69 13.03 -11.24
C ASP A 54 0.52 12.05 -11.31
N TYR A 55 -0.26 11.97 -10.25
CA TYR A 55 -1.44 11.13 -10.19
C TYR A 55 -2.51 11.54 -11.20
N MET A 56 -2.78 12.84 -11.36
CA MET A 56 -3.71 13.33 -12.38
C MET A 56 -3.24 12.98 -13.80
N LEU A 57 -1.96 13.22 -14.10
CA LEU A 57 -1.38 12.86 -15.40
C LEU A 57 -1.44 11.35 -15.64
N PHE A 58 -1.15 10.57 -14.63
CA PHE A 58 -1.23 9.12 -14.70
C PHE A 58 -2.65 8.64 -14.99
N GLN A 59 -3.65 9.18 -14.31
CA GLN A 59 -5.05 8.84 -14.52
C GLN A 59 -5.51 9.19 -15.94
N GLU A 60 -5.12 10.34 -16.45
CA GLU A 60 -5.46 10.76 -17.81
C GLU A 60 -4.82 9.85 -18.86
N ALA A 61 -3.53 9.55 -18.70
CA ALA A 61 -2.79 8.68 -19.61
C ALA A 61 -3.32 7.23 -19.63
N HIS A 62 -3.91 6.76 -18.53
CA HIS A 62 -4.40 5.39 -18.38
C HIS A 62 -5.92 5.29 -18.34
N ARG A 63 -6.63 6.33 -18.79
CA ARG A 63 -8.10 6.34 -18.82
C ARG A 63 -8.63 5.17 -19.62
N GLY A 64 -9.44 4.33 -18.97
CA GLY A 64 -10.05 3.13 -19.59
C GLY A 64 -9.15 1.90 -19.69
N ALA A 65 -7.86 1.99 -19.32
CA ALA A 65 -6.93 0.87 -19.39
C ALA A 65 -6.99 -0.06 -18.16
N VAL A 66 -7.45 0.45 -17.02
CA VAL A 66 -7.51 -0.30 -15.74
C VAL A 66 -8.76 0.09 -14.97
N ASN A 67 -9.40 -0.88 -14.34
CA ASN A 67 -10.56 -0.64 -13.47
C ASN A 67 -10.11 0.08 -12.17
N ASP A 68 -10.42 1.36 -12.05
CA ASP A 68 -10.06 2.18 -10.88
C ASP A 68 -10.80 1.76 -9.60
N GLU A 69 -11.93 1.07 -9.71
CA GLU A 69 -12.68 0.55 -8.56
C GLU A 69 -11.89 -0.48 -7.73
N ALA A 70 -10.89 -1.11 -8.34
CA ALA A 70 -10.02 -2.09 -7.67
C ALA A 70 -8.71 -1.48 -7.14
N ALA A 71 -8.53 -0.17 -7.22
CA ALA A 71 -7.30 0.48 -6.77
C ALA A 71 -7.21 0.54 -5.24
N VAL A 72 -6.02 0.27 -4.73
CA VAL A 72 -5.71 0.27 -3.29
C VAL A 72 -4.47 1.14 -3.05
N MET A 73 -4.51 1.96 -2.02
CA MET A 73 -3.36 2.71 -1.53
C MET A 73 -2.94 2.20 -0.16
N PHE A 74 -1.67 1.83 -0.03
CA PHE A 74 -1.00 1.53 1.23
C PHE A 74 -0.32 2.79 1.73
N ALA A 75 -0.76 3.31 2.86
CA ALA A 75 -0.20 4.50 3.48
C ALA A 75 0.56 4.15 4.74
N VAL A 76 1.82 4.54 4.81
CA VAL A 76 2.69 4.30 5.97
C VAL A 76 3.04 5.63 6.62
N SER A 77 2.60 5.82 7.84
CA SER A 77 2.95 6.99 8.66
C SER A 77 2.90 6.62 10.13
N GLN A 78 4.03 6.64 10.80
CA GLN A 78 4.09 6.27 12.21
C GLN A 78 3.22 7.20 13.07
N SER A 79 3.29 8.51 12.87
CA SER A 79 2.45 9.48 13.59
C SER A 79 1.00 9.47 13.13
N GLY A 80 0.77 9.10 11.87
CA GLY A 80 -0.53 9.25 11.20
C GLY A 80 -0.93 10.71 10.93
N GLU A 81 0.02 11.65 11.06
CA GLU A 81 -0.21 13.11 10.93
C GLU A 81 0.72 13.74 9.88
N THR A 82 1.41 12.94 9.08
CA THR A 82 2.34 13.41 8.05
C THR A 82 1.56 14.02 6.89
N GLU A 83 1.60 15.33 6.72
CA GLU A 83 0.74 16.06 5.78
C GLU A 83 0.89 15.61 4.32
N PRO A 84 2.10 15.37 3.75
CA PRO A 84 2.21 14.83 2.40
C PRO A 84 1.49 13.49 2.21
N VAL A 85 1.58 12.59 3.19
CA VAL A 85 0.87 11.31 3.17
C VAL A 85 -0.65 11.51 3.25
N LEU A 86 -1.12 12.40 4.11
CA LEU A 86 -2.55 12.73 4.22
C LEU A 86 -3.11 13.31 2.93
N ASN A 87 -2.34 14.17 2.25
CA ASN A 87 -2.73 14.72 0.95
C ASN A 87 -2.88 13.63 -0.10
N ASP A 88 -1.92 12.71 -0.21
CA ASP A 88 -1.99 11.59 -1.14
C ASP A 88 -3.22 10.71 -0.85
N VAL A 89 -3.48 10.42 0.43
CA VAL A 89 -4.65 9.63 0.85
C VAL A 89 -5.97 10.33 0.51
N ARG A 90 -6.07 11.64 0.74
CA ARG A 90 -7.28 12.40 0.39
C ARG A 90 -7.57 12.35 -1.10
N HIS A 91 -6.53 12.50 -1.94
CA HIS A 91 -6.67 12.40 -3.39
C HIS A 91 -7.07 11.00 -3.84
N ALA A 92 -6.45 9.96 -3.28
CA ALA A 92 -6.81 8.58 -3.57
C ALA A 92 -8.29 8.30 -3.23
N LYS A 93 -8.76 8.80 -2.09
CA LYS A 93 -10.18 8.68 -1.69
C LYS A 93 -11.13 9.38 -2.66
N GLN A 94 -10.78 10.56 -3.14
CA GLN A 94 -11.58 11.28 -4.14
C GLN A 94 -11.74 10.49 -5.44
N HIS A 95 -10.79 9.60 -5.76
CA HIS A 95 -10.84 8.70 -6.91
C HIS A 95 -11.43 7.32 -6.59
N GLY A 96 -12.00 7.14 -5.41
CA GLY A 96 -12.66 5.89 -5.01
C GLY A 96 -11.73 4.77 -4.60
N HIS A 97 -10.44 5.05 -4.36
CA HIS A 97 -9.48 4.05 -3.91
C HIS A 97 -9.74 3.60 -2.48
N LYS A 98 -9.47 2.33 -2.19
CA LYS A 98 -9.43 1.81 -0.83
C LYS A 98 -8.08 2.13 -0.19
N ILE A 99 -8.13 2.53 1.07
CA ILE A 99 -6.95 2.95 1.83
C ILE A 99 -6.65 1.91 2.91
N VAL A 100 -5.44 1.40 2.89
CA VAL A 100 -4.87 0.53 3.93
C VAL A 100 -3.76 1.31 4.63
N ALA A 101 -3.91 1.58 5.91
CA ALA A 101 -2.96 2.37 6.68
C ALA A 101 -2.18 1.52 7.67
N PHE A 102 -0.90 1.86 7.81
CA PHE A 102 -0.02 1.39 8.87
C PHE A 102 0.41 2.60 9.70
N THR A 103 0.03 2.62 10.96
CA THR A 103 0.31 3.73 11.87
C THR A 103 0.51 3.23 13.30
N ARG A 104 1.14 4.03 14.14
CA ARG A 104 1.22 3.77 15.57
C ARG A 104 -0.03 4.23 16.32
N ARG A 105 -0.79 5.15 15.73
CA ARG A 105 -1.91 5.81 16.40
C ARG A 105 -3.23 5.56 15.70
N GLY A 106 -4.08 4.76 16.33
CA GLY A 106 -5.43 4.47 15.85
C GLY A 106 -6.40 5.66 15.88
N ASP A 107 -6.05 6.74 16.59
CA ASP A 107 -6.80 8.00 16.68
C ASP A 107 -6.29 9.10 15.75
N SER A 108 -5.30 8.79 14.90
CA SER A 108 -4.71 9.75 13.97
C SER A 108 -5.63 10.10 12.79
N LYS A 109 -5.32 11.21 12.12
CA LYS A 109 -6.04 11.61 10.89
C LYS A 109 -5.94 10.53 9.81
N LEU A 110 -4.77 9.91 9.65
CA LEU A 110 -4.60 8.81 8.70
C LEU A 110 -5.54 7.65 9.03
N ALA A 111 -5.63 7.25 10.29
CA ALA A 111 -6.54 6.18 10.70
C ALA A 111 -8.01 6.52 10.38
N GLN A 112 -8.43 7.76 10.63
CA GLN A 112 -9.79 8.22 10.34
C GLN A 112 -10.13 8.22 8.84
N LEU A 113 -9.15 8.47 7.99
CA LEU A 113 -9.32 8.49 6.54
C LEU A 113 -9.28 7.09 5.89
N SER A 114 -8.86 6.07 6.61
CA SER A 114 -8.53 4.75 6.04
C SER A 114 -9.68 3.76 6.18
N ASP A 115 -9.78 2.85 5.21
CA ASP A 115 -10.77 1.76 5.21
C ASP A 115 -10.31 0.59 6.09
N LEU A 116 -9.00 0.34 6.14
CA LEU A 116 -8.37 -0.67 6.99
C LEU A 116 -7.15 -0.05 7.66
N VAL A 117 -7.03 -0.24 8.97
CA VAL A 117 -5.94 0.33 9.76
C VAL A 117 -5.23 -0.77 10.53
N PHE A 118 -3.92 -0.86 10.35
CA PHE A 118 -3.03 -1.65 11.20
C PHE A 118 -2.34 -0.72 12.19
N VAL A 119 -2.67 -0.86 13.47
CA VAL A 119 -2.04 -0.10 14.56
C VAL A 119 -0.89 -0.92 15.10
N LEU A 120 0.33 -0.41 14.94
CA LEU A 120 1.57 -1.11 15.25
C LEU A 120 2.39 -0.34 16.27
N ASP A 121 3.08 -1.08 17.16
CA ASP A 121 3.97 -0.47 18.13
C ASP A 121 5.16 0.21 17.47
N GLY A 122 5.60 1.30 18.06
CA GLY A 122 6.74 2.06 17.60
C GLY A 122 7.28 2.97 18.69
N THR A 123 8.48 3.46 18.48
CA THR A 123 9.12 4.43 19.36
C THR A 123 8.89 5.83 18.83
N LYS A 124 8.45 6.76 19.69
CA LYS A 124 8.32 8.17 19.30
C LYS A 124 9.68 8.67 18.81
N GLN A 125 9.73 9.08 17.54
CA GLN A 125 10.95 9.65 16.99
C GLN A 125 11.23 11.01 17.65
N THR A 126 12.43 11.14 18.16
CA THR A 126 13.01 12.42 18.59
C THR A 126 14.04 12.85 17.55
N LEU A 127 14.42 14.13 17.55
CA LEU A 127 15.48 14.65 16.66
C LEU A 127 16.83 13.92 16.86
N ALA A 128 17.04 13.26 18.00
CA ALA A 128 18.23 12.47 18.29
C ALA A 128 18.29 11.10 17.61
N GLY A 129 17.17 10.59 17.08
CA GLY A 129 17.08 9.44 16.15
C GLY A 129 17.73 8.11 16.54
N SER A 130 18.31 8.01 17.74
CA SER A 130 19.16 6.88 18.13
C SER A 130 18.45 5.73 18.84
N LEU A 131 17.16 5.86 19.08
CA LEU A 131 16.40 4.83 19.78
C LEU A 131 15.93 3.74 18.81
N PRO A 132 15.98 2.45 19.21
CA PRO A 132 15.38 1.37 18.43
C PRO A 132 13.91 1.64 18.14
N ASN A 133 13.51 1.45 16.91
CA ASN A 133 12.12 1.64 16.48
C ASN A 133 11.61 0.42 15.73
N PRO A 134 10.82 -0.43 16.36
CA PRO A 134 10.29 -1.65 15.73
C PRO A 134 9.18 -1.40 14.71
N PHE A 135 8.63 -0.19 14.63
CA PHE A 135 7.47 0.12 13.79
C PHE A 135 7.66 -0.32 12.34
N PHE A 136 8.76 0.08 11.71
CA PHE A 136 8.99 -0.18 10.29
C PHE A 136 9.17 -1.66 9.97
N GLY A 137 9.86 -2.40 10.83
CA GLY A 137 9.97 -3.87 10.74
C GLY A 137 8.61 -4.56 10.89
N HIS A 138 7.78 -4.10 11.81
CA HIS A 138 6.43 -4.63 12.01
C HIS A 138 5.54 -4.36 10.79
N VAL A 139 5.64 -3.21 10.13
CA VAL A 139 4.91 -2.95 8.89
C VAL A 139 5.25 -4.00 7.83
N ILE A 140 6.53 -4.30 7.64
CA ILE A 140 6.97 -5.30 6.67
C ILE A 140 6.41 -6.69 7.02
N LEU A 141 6.48 -7.11 8.29
CA LEU A 141 5.96 -8.40 8.72
C LEU A 141 4.45 -8.52 8.53
N VAL A 142 3.69 -7.48 8.90
CA VAL A 142 2.23 -7.46 8.71
C VAL A 142 1.87 -7.47 7.23
N PHE A 143 2.60 -6.73 6.41
CA PHE A 143 2.40 -6.73 4.96
C PHE A 143 2.67 -8.11 4.35
N GLU A 144 3.75 -8.78 4.71
CA GLU A 144 4.05 -10.13 4.22
C GLU A 144 2.99 -11.15 4.67
N ASP A 145 2.50 -11.06 5.90
CA ASP A 145 1.41 -11.89 6.39
C ASP A 145 0.09 -11.65 5.62
N LEU A 146 -0.21 -10.38 5.33
CA LEU A 146 -1.35 -10.01 4.50
C LEU A 146 -1.26 -10.63 3.09
N MET A 147 -0.08 -10.58 2.49
CA MET A 147 0.16 -11.19 1.16
C MET A 147 0.05 -12.71 1.20
N ALA A 148 0.59 -13.35 2.23
CA ALA A 148 0.46 -14.80 2.41
C ALA A 148 -1.02 -15.22 2.49
N ARG A 149 -1.81 -14.56 3.32
CA ARG A 149 -3.26 -14.82 3.45
C ARG A 149 -4.03 -14.57 2.15
N TYR A 150 -3.63 -13.56 1.40
CA TYR A 150 -4.24 -13.26 0.09
C TYR A 150 -4.01 -14.42 -0.90
N PHE A 151 -2.80 -14.96 -0.96
CA PHE A 151 -2.48 -16.06 -1.86
C PHE A 151 -3.09 -17.39 -1.39
N GLU A 152 -3.10 -17.71 -0.10
CA GLU A 152 -3.74 -18.90 0.46
C GLU A 152 -5.23 -18.97 0.11
N ARG A 153 -5.97 -17.86 0.25
CA ARG A 153 -7.40 -17.79 -0.11
C ARG A 153 -7.66 -18.02 -1.60
N LYS A 154 -6.69 -17.73 -2.45
CA LYS A 154 -6.83 -17.92 -3.92
C LYS A 154 -6.49 -19.33 -4.37
N GLU A 155 -5.69 -20.05 -3.63
CA GLU A 155 -5.40 -21.47 -3.88
C GLU A 155 -6.55 -22.37 -3.43
N SER A 156 -7.38 -21.91 -2.49
CA SER A 156 -8.52 -22.65 -1.92
C SER A 156 -9.81 -22.55 -2.75
N VAL A 157 -9.81 -21.79 -3.84
CA VAL A 157 -10.93 -21.56 -4.77
C VAL A 157 -10.52 -22.02 -6.16
#